data_3d00daf57485ce7be7d8f1d4ddf80876
#
_entry.id   3d00daf57485ce7be7d8f1d4ddf80876
#
_cell.length_a   1.000
_cell.length_b   1.000
_cell.length_c   1.000
_cell.angle_alpha   90.00
_cell.angle_beta   90.00
_cell.angle_gamma   90.00
#
_symmetry.space_group_name_H-M   'P 1'
#
loop_
_entity.id
_entity.type
_entity.pdbx_description
1 polymer ?
#
loop_
_entity_poly.entity_id
_entity_poly.type
_entity_poly.pdbx_seq_one_letter_code
_entity_poly.pdbx_strand_id
1 'polypeptide(L)'
;MMSMTVAFAGNESNDATDFTEAYMMEVNVNKLGQALNLSSDQYGFMEEAMGVFTADLMCIASASEDSRKAMMHNAVMKNLSATRSILNKTQYHKYLRLLNVTLNNRGLNK
;
A
#
# COMPACT_ATOMS: atom_id res chain seq x y z
N MET A 1 13.93 -12.86 -1.52
CA MET A 1 13.41 -12.84 -1.55
C MET A 1 12.35 -12.30 -1.74
N MET A 2 11.85 -11.85 -2.07
CA MET A 2 10.97 -11.23 -2.28
C MET A 2 9.85 -11.52 -1.88
N SER A 3 9.69 -12.09 -1.60
CA SER A 3 8.70 -12.54 -1.17
C SER A 3 7.80 -11.78 -0.44
N MET A 4 8.13 -11.05 0.39
CA MET A 4 7.31 -10.47 1.20
C MET A 4 6.50 -9.56 0.55
N THR A 5 6.78 -9.12 -0.46
CA THR A 5 5.95 -8.19 -1.09
C THR A 5 4.96 -8.86 -1.94
N VAL A 6 4.59 -10.08 -1.62
CA VAL A 6 3.63 -10.75 -2.42
C VAL A 6 2.35 -10.01 -2.52
N ALA A 7 1.92 -9.33 -1.50
CA ALA A 7 0.66 -8.62 -1.53
C ALA A 7 0.77 -7.32 -2.30
N PHE A 8 1.94 -6.71 -2.28
CA PHE A 8 2.15 -5.45 -2.95
C PHE A 8 3.22 -5.70 -3.99
N ALA A 9 2.82 -6.07 -5.16
CA ALA A 9 3.76 -6.40 -6.19
C ALA A 9 4.53 -5.19 -6.56
N GLY A 10 5.72 -5.28 -6.69
CA GLY A 10 6.49 -4.18 -7.08
C GLY A 10 7.74 -4.70 -7.63
N ASN A 11 8.18 -4.11 -8.64
CA ASN A 11 9.38 -4.50 -9.18
C ASN A 11 10.44 -3.81 -8.44
N GLU A 12 11.15 -4.49 -7.65
CA GLU A 12 12.14 -3.90 -6.85
C GLU A 12 13.30 -3.50 -7.66
N SER A 13 13.39 -2.34 -8.01
CA SER A 13 14.49 -1.88 -8.73
C SER A 13 15.63 -1.62 -7.84
N ASN A 14 16.78 -2.00 -8.23
CA ASN A 14 17.85 -1.77 -7.45
C ASN A 14 18.31 -0.41 -7.52
N ASP A 15 17.92 0.34 -8.48
CA ASP A 15 18.39 1.59 -8.67
C ASP A 15 17.57 2.50 -8.00
N ALA A 16 17.52 2.53 -6.83
CA ALA A 16 16.64 3.24 -6.06
C ALA A 16 16.86 4.69 -6.04
N THR A 17 17.54 5.19 -6.92
CA THR A 17 17.78 6.60 -6.90
C THR A 17 16.58 7.36 -7.36
N ASP A 18 15.64 6.70 -8.01
CA ASP A 18 14.49 7.40 -8.52
C ASP A 18 13.37 7.30 -7.50
N PHE A 19 13.10 8.39 -6.79
CA PHE A 19 12.06 8.41 -5.79
C PHE A 19 10.71 8.19 -6.39
N THR A 20 10.51 8.53 -7.65
CA THR A 20 9.23 8.32 -8.30
C THR A 20 8.88 6.86 -8.32
N GLU A 21 9.86 6.03 -8.57
CA GLU A 21 9.63 4.61 -8.61
C GLU A 21 9.20 4.04 -7.30
N ALA A 22 9.59 4.62 -6.22
CA ALA A 22 9.20 4.15 -4.90
C ALA A 22 7.70 4.22 -4.70
N TYR A 23 7.04 5.16 -5.37
CA TYR A 23 5.60 5.33 -5.24
C TYR A 23 4.81 4.55 -6.28
N MET A 24 5.49 3.90 -7.22
CA MET A 24 4.81 3.17 -8.27
C MET A 24 4.57 1.76 -7.81
N MET A 25 3.54 1.57 -7.03
CA MET A 25 3.21 0.28 -6.49
C MET A 25 1.97 -0.28 -7.14
N GLU A 26 2.01 -1.58 -7.38
CA GLU A 26 0.85 -2.26 -7.85
C GLU A 26 0.42 -3.22 -6.80
N VAL A 27 -0.80 -3.17 -6.38
CA VAL A 27 -1.31 -4.05 -5.34
C VAL A 27 -1.99 -5.24 -5.98
N ASN A 28 -1.51 -6.42 -5.63
CA ASN A 28 -2.14 -7.64 -6.10
C ASN A 28 -3.21 -8.03 -5.10
N VAL A 29 -4.45 -7.66 -5.37
CA VAL A 29 -5.54 -7.87 -4.44
C VAL A 29 -5.85 -9.34 -4.27
N ASN A 30 -5.58 -10.17 -5.27
CA ASN A 30 -5.77 -11.60 -5.14
C ASN A 30 -4.85 -12.18 -4.06
N LYS A 31 -3.59 -11.79 -4.09
CA LYS A 31 -2.66 -12.28 -3.09
C LYS A 31 -2.94 -11.68 -1.73
N LEU A 32 -3.34 -10.44 -1.71
CA LEU A 32 -3.71 -9.80 -0.47
C LEU A 32 -4.94 -10.51 0.13
N GLY A 33 -5.89 -10.84 -0.71
CA GLY A 33 -7.07 -11.57 -0.29
C GLY A 33 -6.75 -12.91 0.31
N GLN A 34 -5.81 -13.62 -0.26
CA GLN A 34 -5.37 -14.89 0.29
C GLN A 34 -4.66 -14.71 1.63
N ALA A 35 -3.81 -13.71 1.70
CA ALA A 35 -3.06 -13.46 2.93
C ALA A 35 -3.97 -13.07 4.08
N LEU A 36 -5.02 -12.32 3.80
CA LEU A 36 -5.94 -11.85 4.83
C LEU A 36 -7.19 -12.70 4.94
N ASN A 37 -7.35 -13.66 4.04
CA ASN A 37 -8.52 -14.52 4.05
C ASN A 37 -9.80 -13.69 3.90
N LEU A 38 -9.87 -12.89 2.87
CA LEU A 38 -10.99 -11.99 2.67
C LEU A 38 -12.23 -12.70 2.17
N SER A 39 -13.39 -12.22 2.58
CA SER A 39 -14.63 -12.69 2.02
C SER A 39 -14.83 -12.04 0.65
N SER A 40 -15.81 -12.48 -0.09
CA SER A 40 -16.10 -11.92 -1.40
C SER A 40 -16.40 -10.45 -1.32
N ASP A 41 -17.20 -10.05 -0.36
CA ASP A 41 -17.56 -8.64 -0.20
C ASP A 41 -16.34 -7.81 0.18
N GLN A 42 -15.54 -8.33 1.07
CA GLN A 42 -14.33 -7.63 1.47
C GLN A 42 -13.39 -7.46 0.29
N TYR A 43 -13.36 -8.46 -0.57
CA TYR A 43 -12.47 -8.42 -1.71
C TYR A 43 -12.77 -7.21 -2.59
N GLY A 44 -14.05 -6.99 -2.90
CA GLY A 44 -14.43 -5.86 -3.71
C GLY A 44 -14.14 -4.53 -3.06
N PHE A 45 -14.40 -4.42 -1.75
CA PHE A 45 -14.13 -3.19 -1.04
C PHE A 45 -12.63 -2.92 -0.94
N MET A 46 -11.84 -3.97 -0.77
CA MET A 46 -10.39 -3.79 -0.71
C MET A 46 -9.84 -3.39 -2.06
N GLU A 47 -10.39 -3.93 -3.11
CA GLU A 47 -9.95 -3.58 -4.46
C GLU A 47 -10.14 -2.08 -4.68
N GLU A 48 -11.27 -1.58 -4.26
CA GLU A 48 -11.56 -0.16 -4.39
C GLU A 48 -10.63 0.68 -3.51
N ALA A 49 -10.44 0.27 -2.27
CA ALA A 49 -9.58 1.02 -1.35
C ALA A 49 -8.15 1.06 -1.84
N MET A 50 -7.66 -0.05 -2.36
CA MET A 50 -6.29 -0.09 -2.85
C MET A 50 -6.13 0.70 -4.14
N GLY A 51 -7.19 0.78 -4.94
CA GLY A 51 -7.17 1.61 -6.13
C GLY A 51 -7.01 3.09 -5.79
N VAL A 52 -7.72 3.53 -4.76
CA VAL A 52 -7.60 4.91 -4.30
C VAL A 52 -6.19 5.17 -3.78
N PHE A 53 -5.66 4.24 -3.00
CA PHE A 53 -4.32 4.40 -2.43
C PHE A 53 -3.27 4.49 -3.54
N THR A 54 -3.38 3.63 -4.54
CA THR A 54 -2.43 3.64 -5.65
C THR A 54 -2.51 4.96 -6.42
N ALA A 55 -3.72 5.46 -6.63
CA ALA A 55 -3.90 6.75 -7.30
C ALA A 55 -3.27 7.89 -6.48
N ASP A 56 -3.44 7.83 -5.16
CA ASP A 56 -2.83 8.83 -4.30
C ASP A 56 -1.30 8.79 -4.40
N LEU A 57 -0.74 7.59 -4.45
CA LEU A 57 0.70 7.45 -4.56
C LEU A 57 1.22 8.04 -5.87
N MET A 58 0.47 7.91 -6.93
CA MET A 58 0.87 8.48 -8.21
C MET A 58 0.87 10.01 -8.14
N CYS A 59 -0.10 10.58 -7.44
CA CYS A 59 -0.11 12.02 -7.24
C CYS A 59 1.08 12.46 -6.41
N ILE A 60 1.42 11.70 -5.39
CA ILE A 60 2.55 12.04 -4.53
C ILE A 60 3.84 11.99 -5.33
N ALA A 61 3.95 11.04 -6.23
CA ALA A 61 5.14 10.91 -7.04
C ALA A 61 5.41 12.15 -7.88
N SER A 62 4.36 12.85 -8.29
CA SER A 62 4.54 14.07 -9.09
C SER A 62 4.54 15.32 -8.25
N ALA A 63 4.41 15.23 -6.95
CA ALA A 63 4.39 16.40 -6.09
C ALA A 63 5.81 16.88 -5.76
N SER A 64 5.91 18.07 -5.24
CA SER A 64 7.21 18.57 -4.82
C SER A 64 7.71 17.80 -3.62
N GLU A 65 9.00 17.75 -3.48
CA GLU A 65 9.62 17.00 -2.40
C GLU A 65 9.14 17.48 -1.04
N ASP A 66 8.94 18.77 -0.90
CA ASP A 66 8.50 19.33 0.37
C ASP A 66 7.12 18.86 0.76
N SER A 67 6.28 18.54 -0.21
CA SER A 67 4.91 18.16 0.05
C SER A 67 4.75 16.66 0.24
N ARG A 68 5.68 15.89 -0.23
CA ARG A 68 5.49 14.43 -0.29
C ARG A 68 5.27 13.79 1.06
N LYS A 69 5.97 14.24 2.07
CA LYS A 69 5.85 13.62 3.38
C LYS A 69 4.44 13.80 3.95
N ALA A 70 3.90 14.99 3.85
CA ALA A 70 2.57 15.26 4.35
C ALA A 70 1.52 14.53 3.52
N MET A 71 1.70 14.51 2.20
CA MET A 71 0.78 13.82 1.33
C MET A 71 0.80 12.31 1.60
N MET A 72 1.98 11.76 1.85
CA MET A 72 2.10 10.34 2.14
C MET A 72 1.42 10.00 3.46
N HIS A 73 1.59 10.84 4.46
CA HIS A 73 0.94 10.63 5.73
C HIS A 73 -0.57 10.62 5.54
N ASN A 74 -1.10 11.58 4.79
CA ASN A 74 -2.53 11.67 4.55
C ASN A 74 -3.05 10.48 3.75
N ALA A 75 -2.29 10.03 2.76
CA ALA A 75 -2.70 8.88 1.95
C ALA A 75 -2.75 7.62 2.79
N VAL A 76 -1.78 7.42 3.66
CA VAL A 76 -1.74 6.24 4.53
C VAL A 76 -2.90 6.31 5.52
N MET A 77 -3.14 7.45 6.13
CA MET A 77 -4.22 7.57 7.10
C MET A 77 -5.58 7.35 6.43
N LYS A 78 -5.76 7.85 5.23
CA LYS A 78 -6.99 7.63 4.49
C LYS A 78 -7.17 6.15 4.16
N ASN A 79 -6.10 5.49 3.74
CA ASN A 79 -6.15 4.07 3.44
C ASN A 79 -6.47 3.25 4.69
N LEU A 80 -5.84 3.57 5.80
CA LEU A 80 -6.07 2.84 7.04
C LEU A 80 -7.50 3.03 7.55
N SER A 81 -8.03 4.21 7.38
CA SER A 81 -9.39 4.48 7.78
C SER A 81 -10.37 3.63 6.96
N ALA A 82 -10.13 3.56 5.66
CA ALA A 82 -10.98 2.77 4.78
C ALA A 82 -10.84 1.28 5.07
N THR A 83 -9.64 0.79 5.20
CA THR A 83 -9.42 -0.64 5.40
C THR A 83 -9.89 -1.08 6.78
N ARG A 84 -9.82 -0.20 7.76
CA ARG A 84 -10.29 -0.52 9.08
C ARG A 84 -11.79 -0.80 9.09
N SER A 85 -12.54 -0.10 8.26
CA SER A 85 -13.96 -0.33 8.19
C SER A 85 -14.32 -1.55 7.37
N ILE A 86 -13.39 -2.06 6.55
CA ILE A 86 -13.64 -3.22 5.72
C ILE A 86 -13.23 -4.51 6.44
N LEU A 87 -12.13 -4.46 7.17
CA LEU A 87 -11.51 -5.66 7.73
C LEU A 87 -11.91 -5.88 9.17
N ASN A 88 -11.90 -7.13 9.60
CA ASN A 88 -12.07 -7.41 11.01
C ASN A 88 -10.74 -7.14 11.72
N LYS A 89 -10.74 -7.26 13.03
CA LYS A 89 -9.59 -6.90 13.82
C LYS A 89 -8.34 -7.68 13.45
N THR A 90 -8.47 -8.98 13.29
CA THR A 90 -7.33 -9.84 12.97
C THR A 90 -6.79 -9.52 11.58
N GLN A 91 -7.69 -9.33 10.63
CA GLN A 91 -7.29 -9.01 9.27
C GLN A 91 -6.62 -7.64 9.22
N TYR A 92 -7.16 -6.68 9.97
CA TYR A 92 -6.60 -5.33 9.98
C TYR A 92 -5.19 -5.33 10.56
N HIS A 93 -4.96 -6.08 11.62
CA HIS A 93 -3.62 -6.17 12.19
C HIS A 93 -2.62 -6.78 11.20
N LYS A 94 -3.05 -7.78 10.46
CA LYS A 94 -2.21 -8.37 9.43
C LYS A 94 -1.93 -7.37 8.33
N TYR A 95 -2.95 -6.64 7.93
CA TYR A 95 -2.81 -5.64 6.89
C TYR A 95 -1.84 -4.55 7.31
N LEU A 96 -1.95 -4.07 8.53
CA LEU A 96 -1.03 -3.05 9.04
C LEU A 96 0.41 -3.52 8.95
N ARG A 97 0.64 -4.77 9.30
CA ARG A 97 1.98 -5.31 9.26
C ARG A 97 2.50 -5.38 7.83
N LEU A 98 1.66 -5.85 6.92
CA LEU A 98 2.06 -5.95 5.52
C LEU A 98 2.35 -4.58 4.93
N LEU A 99 1.49 -3.61 5.22
CA LEU A 99 1.67 -2.27 4.71
C LEU A 99 2.96 -1.66 5.26
N ASN A 100 3.18 -1.81 6.55
CA ASN A 100 4.35 -1.25 7.19
C ASN A 100 5.63 -1.82 6.60
N VAL A 101 5.68 -3.13 6.40
CA VAL A 101 6.85 -3.76 5.81
C VAL A 101 7.06 -3.27 4.39
N THR A 102 5.99 -3.16 3.62
CA THR A 102 6.10 -2.74 2.24
C THR A 102 6.61 -1.30 2.14
N LEU A 103 6.04 -0.41 2.93
CA LEU A 103 6.47 0.99 2.90
C LEU A 103 7.91 1.14 3.38
N ASN A 104 8.26 0.37 4.38
CA ASN A 104 9.60 0.43 4.91
C ASN A 104 10.61 -0.06 3.87
N ASN A 105 10.31 -1.12 3.16
CA ASN A 105 11.17 -1.64 2.12
C ASN A 105 11.37 -0.64 0.98
N ARG A 106 10.40 0.21 0.76
CA ARG A 106 10.50 1.21 -0.29
C ARG A 106 11.01 2.54 0.22
N GLY A 107 11.30 2.65 1.49
CA GLY A 107 11.80 3.88 2.07
C GLY A 107 10.75 4.95 2.23
N LEU A 108 9.48 4.57 2.19
CA LEU A 108 8.39 5.54 2.27
C LEU A 108 7.85 5.76 3.67
N ASN A 109 8.33 4.96 4.62
CA ASN A 109 7.80 5.02 5.97
C ASN A 109 8.70 5.80 6.88
N LYS A 110 9.41 6.77 6.43
CA LYS A 110 10.32 7.52 7.28
C LYS A 110 9.87 8.90 7.57
#